data_3b495951b96ebeb32b0ffe071920dcd1
#
_entry.id   3b495951b96ebeb32b0ffe071920dcd1
#
_cell.length_a   1.000
_cell.length_b   1.000
_cell.length_c   1.000
_cell.angle_alpha   90.00
_cell.angle_beta   90.00
_cell.angle_gamma   90.00
#
_symmetry.space_group_name_H-M   'P 1'
#
loop_
_entity.id
_entity.type
_entity.pdbx_description
1 polymer ?
#
loop_
_entity_poly.entity_id
_entity_poly.type
_entity_poly.pdbx_seq_one_letter_code
_entity_poly.pdbx_strand_id
1 'polypeptide(L)'
;MKRIFCLLLAACMMLSLCACGKDVGNDTLSSDEEASASAESIPTPKEQETSEESEQPQASSNGVDVDLTVLSSTIVYSEVYNMLYNDPAHYLGKTVKARGGFSIYQLVTDGVLQPDPVAYACIIADATACCAEGMEFVPEGDLTYPDDYPELGAEIIVIGEFQSYEENGMTWYHLVNARLA
;
A
#
# COMPACT_ATOMS: atom_id res chain seq x y z
N MET A 1 27.17 -30.79 9.16
CA MET A 1 27.40 -29.38 8.83
C MET A 1 26.21 -28.44 9.18
N LYS A 2 24.95 -28.91 9.19
CA LYS A 2 23.79 -28.06 9.56
C LYS A 2 23.69 -27.60 11.02
N ARG A 3 24.30 -28.35 11.95
CA ARG A 3 24.21 -28.02 13.41
C ARG A 3 25.22 -26.98 13.87
N ILE A 4 26.26 -26.71 13.12
CA ILE A 4 27.29 -25.70 13.44
C ILE A 4 26.84 -24.31 13.00
N PHE A 5 26.03 -24.24 11.92
CA PHE A 5 25.51 -22.97 11.41
C PHE A 5 24.45 -22.32 12.33
N CYS A 6 23.64 -23.14 13.04
CA CYS A 6 22.68 -22.64 14.01
C CYS A 6 23.30 -22.07 15.28
N LEU A 7 24.46 -22.59 15.70
CA LEU A 7 25.15 -22.12 16.91
C LEU A 7 25.88 -20.78 16.70
N LEU A 8 26.32 -20.50 15.47
CA LEU A 8 26.94 -19.21 15.12
C LEU A 8 25.93 -18.08 14.99
N LEU A 9 24.70 -18.36 14.54
CA LEU A 9 23.62 -17.37 14.48
C LEU A 9 23.08 -16.97 15.85
N ALA A 10 23.08 -17.87 16.83
CA ALA A 10 22.64 -17.59 18.19
C ALA A 10 23.63 -16.71 18.97
N ALA A 11 24.92 -16.74 18.63
CA ALA A 11 25.95 -15.93 19.29
C ALA A 11 25.97 -14.46 18.83
N CYS A 12 25.46 -14.13 17.66
CA CYS A 12 25.41 -12.77 17.15
C CYS A 12 24.25 -11.92 17.73
N MET A 13 23.23 -12.54 18.32
CA MET A 13 22.09 -11.80 18.89
C MET A 13 22.28 -11.29 20.31
N MET A 14 23.38 -11.65 20.99
CA MET A 14 23.62 -11.28 22.39
C MET A 14 24.48 -10.01 22.57
N LEU A 15 24.89 -9.32 21.52
CA LEU A 15 25.84 -8.18 21.60
C LEU A 15 25.23 -6.81 21.30
N SER A 16 23.90 -6.68 21.24
CA SER A 16 23.24 -5.39 20.90
C SER A 16 22.46 -4.73 22.06
N LEU A 17 22.79 -5.03 23.32
CA LEU A 17 22.15 -4.42 24.48
C LEU A 17 23.20 -3.71 25.35
N CYS A 18 23.68 -2.55 24.93
CA CYS A 18 24.30 -1.56 25.84
C CYS A 18 24.50 -0.23 25.13
N ALA A 19 23.55 0.70 25.29
CA ALA A 19 23.80 2.14 25.34
C ALA A 19 22.50 2.91 25.57
N CYS A 20 22.07 3.04 26.80
CA CYS A 20 21.24 4.16 27.22
C CYS A 20 21.85 4.71 28.51
N GLY A 21 22.70 5.72 28.36
CA GLY A 21 23.27 6.49 29.45
C GLY A 21 22.25 7.46 30.03
N LYS A 22 22.09 7.36 31.35
CA LYS A 22 21.42 8.32 32.23
C LYS A 22 22.32 9.54 32.39
N ASP A 23 21.72 10.72 32.40
CA ASP A 23 22.16 11.81 33.24
C ASP A 23 21.00 12.47 33.96
N VAL A 24 21.07 12.40 35.28
CA VAL A 24 20.23 13.04 36.28
C VAL A 24 20.93 14.33 36.67
N GLY A 25 20.25 15.44 36.52
CA GLY A 25 20.64 16.72 37.12
C GLY A 25 19.44 17.32 37.83
N ASN A 26 19.47 17.17 39.14
CA ASN A 26 18.57 17.76 40.12
C ASN A 26 19.05 19.16 40.41
N ASP A 27 18.16 20.16 40.44
CA ASP A 27 18.28 21.25 41.42
C ASP A 27 16.96 21.97 41.64
N THR A 28 16.77 22.27 42.86
CA THR A 28 15.64 22.59 43.70
C THR A 28 15.47 24.12 43.89
N LEU A 29 14.25 24.50 44.28
CA LEU A 29 13.82 25.65 45.13
C LEU A 29 13.50 26.97 44.37
N SER A 30 12.28 27.35 44.49
CA SER A 30 11.54 28.02 45.56
C SER A 30 11.00 29.41 45.18
N SER A 31 9.75 29.57 45.54
CA SER A 31 9.05 30.73 46.13
C SER A 31 8.55 31.87 45.27
N ASP A 32 7.21 31.87 45.30
CA ASP A 32 6.29 32.98 45.71
C ASP A 32 6.30 34.33 44.93
N GLU A 33 5.18 34.73 44.54
CA GLU A 33 4.19 35.74 44.94
C GLU A 33 3.48 36.38 43.75
N GLU A 34 2.20 36.21 43.85
CA GLU A 34 1.04 37.14 43.74
C GLU A 34 1.00 38.26 42.69
N ALA A 35 -0.15 38.25 42.11
CA ALA A 35 -1.13 39.30 41.90
C ALA A 35 -1.23 40.04 40.58
N SER A 36 -2.47 40.05 40.17
CA SER A 36 -3.24 41.12 39.56
C SER A 36 -3.57 41.08 38.09
N ALA A 37 -4.81 40.72 37.94
CA ALA A 37 -5.82 41.09 36.90
C ALA A 37 -5.40 42.07 35.81
N SER A 38 -5.62 41.65 34.55
CA SER A 38 -6.33 42.49 33.58
C SER A 38 -6.99 41.61 32.51
N ALA A 39 -8.28 41.76 32.42
CA ALA A 39 -9.08 41.12 31.39
C ALA A 39 -8.84 41.83 30.06
N GLU A 40 -8.37 41.09 29.08
CA GLU A 40 -8.47 41.55 27.70
C GLU A 40 -9.00 40.41 26.83
N SER A 41 -10.11 40.69 26.20
CA SER A 41 -10.95 39.84 25.40
C SER A 41 -10.20 39.32 24.18
N ILE A 42 -10.00 38.00 24.12
CA ILE A 42 -9.53 37.30 22.94
C ILE A 42 -10.74 37.01 22.06
N PRO A 43 -10.76 37.43 20.77
CA PRO A 43 -11.80 37.03 19.85
C PRO A 43 -11.67 35.55 19.52
N THR A 44 -12.74 34.81 19.74
CA THR A 44 -12.96 33.44 19.32
C THR A 44 -12.69 33.29 17.81
N PRO A 45 -11.77 32.40 17.40
CA PRO A 45 -11.70 31.98 16.00
C PRO A 45 -12.99 31.19 15.68
N LYS A 46 -13.72 31.67 14.68
CA LYS A 46 -14.79 30.89 14.05
C LYS A 46 -14.18 29.58 13.57
N GLU A 47 -14.67 28.48 14.11
CA GLU A 47 -14.54 27.15 13.52
C GLU A 47 -15.10 27.22 12.10
N GLN A 48 -14.20 27.22 11.13
CA GLN A 48 -14.53 26.97 9.76
C GLN A 48 -14.60 25.46 9.64
N GLU A 49 -15.82 24.93 9.74
CA GLU A 49 -16.11 23.56 9.33
C GLU A 49 -15.71 23.43 7.86
N THR A 50 -14.49 22.95 7.63
CA THR A 50 -14.12 22.38 6.34
C THR A 50 -14.82 21.03 6.32
N SER A 51 -15.96 20.96 5.64
CA SER A 51 -16.54 19.70 5.22
C SER A 51 -15.51 19.01 4.37
N GLU A 52 -14.87 17.99 4.93
CA GLU A 52 -14.18 16.95 4.14
C GLU A 52 -15.26 16.25 3.33
N GLU A 53 -15.49 16.75 2.14
CA GLU A 53 -16.22 16.06 1.10
C GLU A 53 -15.41 14.81 0.79
N SER A 54 -15.89 13.68 1.26
CA SER A 54 -15.41 12.35 0.92
C SER A 54 -15.51 12.25 -0.61
N GLU A 55 -14.38 12.40 -1.31
CA GLU A 55 -14.28 12.14 -2.75
C GLU A 55 -14.47 10.64 -2.96
N GLN A 56 -15.72 10.25 -3.11
CA GLN A 56 -16.10 8.91 -3.53
C GLN A 56 -15.74 8.79 -5.02
N PRO A 57 -15.09 7.68 -5.47
CA PRO A 57 -14.74 7.48 -6.87
C PRO A 57 -15.93 7.74 -7.77
N GLN A 58 -15.85 8.77 -8.60
CA GLN A 58 -16.94 9.10 -9.53
C GLN A 58 -16.89 8.11 -10.69
N ALA A 59 -18.03 7.48 -10.99
CA ALA A 59 -18.20 6.67 -12.17
C ALA A 59 -17.82 7.48 -13.42
N SER A 60 -16.74 7.07 -14.08
CA SER A 60 -16.32 7.73 -15.31
C SER A 60 -17.16 7.26 -16.50
N SER A 61 -17.48 8.19 -17.41
CA SER A 61 -18.39 8.02 -18.54
C SER A 61 -17.92 7.03 -19.64
N ASN A 62 -16.83 6.30 -19.43
CA ASN A 62 -16.18 5.43 -20.43
C ASN A 62 -16.25 3.93 -20.11
N GLY A 63 -17.25 3.47 -19.33
CA GLY A 63 -17.39 2.06 -18.96
C GLY A 63 -16.39 1.60 -17.90
N VAL A 64 -15.82 2.52 -17.12
CA VAL A 64 -15.01 2.28 -15.93
C VAL A 64 -15.82 2.70 -14.71
N ASP A 65 -16.05 1.78 -13.78
CA ASP A 65 -16.83 2.02 -12.58
C ASP A 65 -15.99 2.65 -11.46
N VAL A 66 -14.70 2.29 -11.40
CA VAL A 66 -13.73 2.78 -10.41
C VAL A 66 -12.46 3.23 -11.14
N ASP A 67 -12.24 4.52 -11.25
CA ASP A 67 -11.03 5.09 -11.85
C ASP A 67 -10.05 5.55 -10.76
N LEU A 68 -9.09 4.68 -10.41
CA LEU A 68 -8.05 4.97 -9.42
C LEU A 68 -7.01 5.96 -9.95
N THR A 69 -6.94 6.18 -11.26
CA THR A 69 -5.92 7.05 -11.86
C THR A 69 -6.18 8.54 -11.67
N VAL A 70 -7.39 8.90 -11.25
CA VAL A 70 -7.79 10.29 -10.95
C VAL A 70 -7.59 10.64 -9.47
N LEU A 71 -7.33 9.66 -8.62
CA LEU A 71 -7.11 9.85 -7.18
C LEU A 71 -5.69 10.36 -6.90
N SER A 72 -5.53 11.12 -5.82
CA SER A 72 -4.20 11.50 -5.34
C SER A 72 -3.42 10.28 -4.84
N SER A 73 -2.09 10.37 -4.82
CA SER A 73 -1.22 9.28 -4.35
C SER A 73 -1.50 8.84 -2.90
N THR A 74 -2.02 9.73 -2.07
CA THR A 74 -2.42 9.40 -0.69
C THR A 74 -3.71 8.59 -0.66
N ILE A 75 -4.67 8.93 -1.52
CA ILE A 75 -6.00 8.30 -1.54
C ILE A 75 -5.96 6.98 -2.28
N VAL A 76 -5.24 6.89 -3.40
CA VAL A 76 -5.23 5.68 -4.24
C VAL A 76 -4.77 4.45 -3.47
N TYR A 77 -3.73 4.57 -2.65
CA TYR A 77 -3.23 3.45 -1.84
C TYR A 77 -4.28 2.96 -0.84
N SER A 78 -4.94 3.91 -0.15
CA SER A 78 -6.01 3.58 0.80
C SER A 78 -7.20 2.92 0.12
N GLU A 79 -7.55 3.36 -1.09
CA GLU A 79 -8.64 2.77 -1.86
C GLU A 79 -8.30 1.34 -2.32
N VAL A 80 -7.09 1.11 -2.81
CA VAL A 80 -6.61 -0.24 -3.18
C VAL A 80 -6.60 -1.16 -1.96
N TYR A 81 -6.14 -0.66 -0.80
CA TYR A 81 -6.19 -1.42 0.44
C TYR A 81 -7.62 -1.80 0.84
N ASN A 82 -8.56 -0.87 0.65
CA ASN A 82 -9.99 -1.10 0.88
C ASN A 82 -10.55 -2.20 -0.02
N MET A 83 -10.18 -2.15 -1.32
CA MET A 83 -10.60 -3.14 -2.32
C MET A 83 -10.08 -4.54 -2.00
N LEU A 84 -8.84 -4.66 -1.53
CA LEU A 84 -8.20 -5.96 -1.32
C LEU A 84 -8.52 -6.58 0.05
N TYR A 85 -8.72 -5.75 1.11
CA TYR A 85 -8.73 -6.27 2.48
C TYR A 85 -9.93 -5.88 3.32
N ASN A 86 -10.48 -4.67 3.17
CA ASN A 86 -11.54 -4.19 4.07
C ASN A 86 -12.95 -4.49 3.56
N ASP A 87 -13.24 -4.12 2.31
CA ASP A 87 -14.57 -4.27 1.71
C ASP A 87 -14.50 -4.69 0.24
N PRO A 88 -13.85 -5.83 -0.08
CA PRO A 88 -13.76 -6.28 -1.46
C PRO A 88 -15.11 -6.56 -2.11
N ALA A 89 -16.11 -6.95 -1.32
CA ALA A 89 -17.45 -7.25 -1.83
C ALA A 89 -18.10 -6.04 -2.54
N HIS A 90 -17.76 -4.82 -2.13
CA HIS A 90 -18.25 -3.60 -2.76
C HIS A 90 -17.75 -3.42 -4.20
N TYR A 91 -16.61 -4.02 -4.53
CA TYR A 91 -15.92 -3.84 -5.82
C TYR A 91 -16.13 -5.01 -6.78
N LEU A 92 -16.60 -6.17 -6.32
CA LEU A 92 -16.80 -7.34 -7.17
C LEU A 92 -17.69 -7.03 -8.37
N GLY A 93 -17.22 -7.42 -9.57
CA GLY A 93 -17.88 -7.19 -10.85
C GLY A 93 -17.77 -5.78 -11.41
N LYS A 94 -17.08 -4.86 -10.70
CA LYS A 94 -16.85 -3.51 -11.22
C LYS A 94 -15.63 -3.47 -12.14
N THR A 95 -15.72 -2.64 -13.18
CA THR A 95 -14.57 -2.32 -14.04
C THR A 95 -13.69 -1.29 -13.35
N VAL A 96 -12.47 -1.71 -13.03
CA VAL A 96 -11.47 -0.90 -12.34
C VAL A 96 -10.38 -0.49 -13.32
N LYS A 97 -9.94 0.78 -13.20
CA LYS A 97 -8.78 1.32 -13.90
C LYS A 97 -7.74 1.74 -12.88
N ALA A 98 -6.56 1.13 -12.95
CA ALA A 98 -5.45 1.37 -12.03
C ALA A 98 -4.18 1.78 -12.78
N ARG A 99 -3.31 2.56 -12.12
CA ARG A 99 -1.99 2.95 -12.61
C ARG A 99 -0.93 2.53 -11.60
N GLY A 100 0.17 1.95 -12.08
CA GLY A 100 1.27 1.53 -11.22
C GLY A 100 2.44 0.95 -12.01
N GLY A 101 3.42 0.38 -11.31
CA GLY A 101 4.56 -0.29 -11.93
C GLY A 101 4.23 -1.72 -12.33
N PHE A 102 4.64 -2.13 -13.53
CA PHE A 102 4.49 -3.52 -13.98
C PHE A 102 5.38 -4.47 -13.16
N SER A 103 4.83 -5.57 -12.70
CA SER A 103 5.56 -6.62 -11.98
C SER A 103 5.02 -8.00 -12.32
N ILE A 104 5.83 -9.04 -12.02
CA ILE A 104 5.49 -10.43 -12.20
C ILE A 104 5.78 -11.23 -10.94
N TYR A 105 5.06 -12.33 -10.76
CA TYR A 105 5.40 -13.37 -9.80
C TYR A 105 5.90 -14.60 -10.52
N GLN A 106 7.05 -15.11 -10.09
CA GLN A 106 7.67 -16.33 -10.64
C GLN A 106 7.91 -17.32 -9.52
N LEU A 107 7.70 -18.60 -9.81
CA LEU A 107 7.99 -19.67 -8.87
C LEU A 107 9.50 -19.96 -8.79
N VAL A 108 9.93 -20.37 -7.60
CA VAL A 108 11.25 -20.95 -7.38
C VAL A 108 11.08 -22.42 -7.05
N THR A 109 11.46 -23.31 -7.97
CA THR A 109 11.41 -24.76 -7.78
C THR A 109 12.82 -25.30 -7.63
N ASP A 110 13.09 -26.01 -6.53
CA ASP A 110 14.42 -26.56 -6.20
C ASP A 110 15.56 -25.52 -6.23
N GLY A 111 15.25 -24.26 -5.86
CA GLY A 111 16.20 -23.16 -5.87
C GLY A 111 16.45 -22.53 -7.24
N VAL A 112 15.69 -22.91 -8.26
CA VAL A 112 15.75 -22.36 -9.63
C VAL A 112 14.52 -21.53 -9.90
N LEU A 113 14.73 -20.26 -10.30
CA LEU A 113 13.65 -19.38 -10.75
C LEU A 113 13.09 -19.91 -12.07
N GLN A 114 11.76 -20.09 -12.10
CA GLN A 114 11.08 -20.54 -13.31
C GLN A 114 10.97 -19.39 -14.30
N PRO A 115 11.15 -19.63 -15.62
CA PRO A 115 11.16 -18.56 -16.61
C PRO A 115 9.78 -17.90 -16.80
N ASP A 116 8.73 -18.72 -16.68
CA ASP A 116 7.36 -18.23 -16.93
C ASP A 116 6.75 -17.66 -15.66
N PRO A 117 6.16 -16.46 -15.70
CA PRO A 117 5.44 -15.90 -14.60
C PRO A 117 4.14 -16.69 -14.33
N VAL A 118 3.79 -16.79 -13.05
CA VAL A 118 2.52 -17.39 -12.61
C VAL A 118 1.44 -16.34 -12.40
N ALA A 119 1.83 -15.06 -12.21
CA ALA A 119 0.91 -13.94 -12.12
C ALA A 119 1.58 -12.63 -12.56
N TYR A 120 0.75 -11.70 -13.02
CA TYR A 120 1.11 -10.33 -13.39
C TYR A 120 0.46 -9.36 -12.41
N ALA A 121 1.15 -8.26 -12.09
CA ALA A 121 0.62 -7.27 -11.17
C ALA A 121 0.94 -5.83 -11.56
N CYS A 122 0.02 -4.94 -11.24
CA CYS A 122 0.20 -3.50 -11.20
C CYS A 122 0.52 -3.10 -9.77
N ILE A 123 1.73 -2.62 -9.51
CA ILE A 123 2.21 -2.25 -8.17
C ILE A 123 1.88 -0.79 -7.91
N ILE A 124 1.06 -0.55 -6.91
CA ILE A 124 0.57 0.77 -6.50
C ILE A 124 1.23 1.12 -5.17
N ALA A 125 2.11 2.12 -5.20
CA ALA A 125 2.80 2.59 -4.01
C ALA A 125 1.99 3.66 -3.27
N ASP A 126 2.23 3.78 -1.97
CA ASP A 126 1.73 4.90 -1.18
C ASP A 126 2.45 6.21 -1.55
N ALA A 127 1.98 7.34 -0.99
CA ALA A 127 2.52 8.66 -1.28
C ALA A 127 4.01 8.82 -0.90
N THR A 128 4.52 7.99 0.00
CA THR A 128 5.91 8.02 0.47
C THR A 128 6.76 6.91 -0.15
N ALA A 129 6.14 6.05 -0.94
CA ALA A 129 6.74 4.85 -1.55
C ALA A 129 7.40 3.91 -0.52
N CYS A 130 6.95 3.95 0.74
CA CYS A 130 7.42 3.02 1.76
C CYS A 130 6.60 1.73 1.82
N CYS A 131 5.38 1.75 1.30
CA CYS A 131 4.47 0.61 1.18
C CYS A 131 3.92 0.53 -0.24
N ALA A 132 3.59 -0.67 -0.69
CA ALA A 132 2.99 -0.88 -1.99
C ALA A 132 2.06 -2.10 -1.96
N GLU A 133 0.98 -2.03 -2.73
CA GLU A 133 0.06 -3.13 -2.97
C GLU A 133 0.12 -3.58 -4.42
N GLY A 134 0.05 -4.90 -4.63
CA GLY A 134 0.01 -5.50 -5.96
C GLY A 134 -1.43 -5.82 -6.37
N MET A 135 -1.96 -5.10 -7.34
CA MET A 135 -3.21 -5.47 -7.99
C MET A 135 -2.90 -6.49 -9.08
N GLU A 136 -3.18 -7.77 -8.80
CA GLU A 136 -3.00 -8.84 -9.77
C GLU A 136 -3.95 -8.67 -10.95
N PHE A 137 -3.52 -9.07 -12.15
CA PHE A 137 -4.39 -9.04 -13.32
C PHE A 137 -4.16 -10.23 -14.26
N VAL A 138 -5.23 -10.65 -14.89
CA VAL A 138 -5.25 -11.66 -15.95
C VAL A 138 -5.57 -10.95 -17.27
N PRO A 139 -4.62 -10.87 -18.20
CA PRO A 139 -4.80 -10.15 -19.46
C PRO A 139 -5.89 -10.76 -20.33
N GLU A 140 -6.53 -9.93 -21.14
CA GLU A 140 -7.41 -10.36 -22.22
C GLU A 140 -6.57 -10.89 -23.40
N GLY A 141 -6.89 -12.09 -23.90
CA GLY A 141 -6.19 -12.69 -25.03
C GLY A 141 -4.94 -13.50 -24.66
N ASP A 142 -4.24 -13.98 -25.70
CA ASP A 142 -3.07 -14.85 -25.58
C ASP A 142 -1.79 -13.99 -25.68
N LEU A 143 -1.41 -13.34 -24.59
CA LEU A 143 -0.15 -12.58 -24.51
C LEU A 143 0.99 -13.50 -24.03
N THR A 144 2.16 -13.33 -24.64
CA THR A 144 3.36 -14.13 -24.36
C THR A 144 4.38 -13.26 -23.61
N TYR A 145 4.77 -13.70 -22.40
CA TYR A 145 5.85 -13.04 -21.67
C TYR A 145 7.22 -13.52 -22.20
N PRO A 146 8.23 -12.64 -22.34
CA PRO A 146 8.19 -11.21 -22.09
C PRO A 146 7.76 -10.34 -23.29
N ASP A 147 7.56 -10.94 -24.46
CA ASP A 147 7.53 -10.22 -25.76
C ASP A 147 6.37 -9.23 -25.88
N ASP A 148 5.21 -9.56 -25.29
CA ASP A 148 3.98 -8.75 -25.37
C ASP A 148 3.78 -7.85 -24.12
N TYR A 149 4.76 -7.81 -23.22
CA TYR A 149 4.66 -7.05 -21.97
C TYR A 149 5.69 -5.92 -21.88
N PRO A 150 5.39 -4.86 -21.10
CA PRO A 150 6.38 -3.81 -20.82
C PRO A 150 7.54 -4.35 -19.97
N GLU A 151 8.63 -3.57 -19.88
CA GLU A 151 9.73 -3.88 -18.98
C GLU A 151 9.28 -3.87 -17.51
N LEU A 152 9.91 -4.69 -16.67
CA LEU A 152 9.63 -4.71 -15.24
C LEU A 152 9.86 -3.33 -14.61
N GLY A 153 8.90 -2.86 -13.82
CA GLY A 153 8.90 -1.55 -13.19
C GLY A 153 8.42 -0.42 -14.10
N ALA A 154 8.16 -0.66 -15.38
CA ALA A 154 7.56 0.35 -16.26
C ALA A 154 6.17 0.74 -15.76
N GLU A 155 5.82 2.04 -15.86
CA GLU A 155 4.47 2.49 -15.55
C GLU A 155 3.47 1.92 -16.55
N ILE A 156 2.41 1.31 -16.03
CA ILE A 156 1.29 0.77 -16.80
C ILE A 156 -0.03 1.35 -16.31
N ILE A 157 -1.02 1.33 -17.20
CA ILE A 157 -2.43 1.48 -16.82
C ILE A 157 -3.11 0.16 -17.16
N VAL A 158 -3.79 -0.42 -16.15
CA VAL A 158 -4.55 -1.66 -16.28
C VAL A 158 -6.03 -1.34 -16.15
N ILE A 159 -6.86 -1.89 -17.05
CA ILE A 159 -8.31 -1.79 -16.98
C ILE A 159 -8.86 -3.20 -17.03
N GLY A 160 -9.61 -3.64 -16.02
CA GLY A 160 -10.18 -4.97 -15.94
C GLY A 160 -11.34 -5.06 -14.97
N GLU A 161 -12.03 -6.18 -14.95
CA GLU A 161 -13.13 -6.46 -14.03
C GLU A 161 -12.57 -7.05 -12.72
N PHE A 162 -12.93 -6.47 -11.58
CA PHE A 162 -12.48 -6.93 -10.26
C PHE A 162 -13.26 -8.17 -9.84
N GLN A 163 -12.55 -9.27 -9.66
CA GLN A 163 -13.11 -10.56 -9.28
C GLN A 163 -12.29 -11.24 -8.17
N SER A 164 -12.89 -12.25 -7.54
CA SER A 164 -12.21 -13.11 -6.57
C SER A 164 -11.95 -14.50 -7.14
N TYR A 165 -10.91 -15.16 -6.62
CA TYR A 165 -10.64 -16.57 -6.85
C TYR A 165 -10.15 -17.24 -5.57
N GLU A 166 -10.26 -18.58 -5.53
CA GLU A 166 -9.82 -19.38 -4.39
C GLU A 166 -8.52 -20.10 -4.72
N GLU A 167 -7.51 -19.92 -3.90
CA GLU A 167 -6.27 -20.67 -3.99
C GLU A 167 -5.77 -21.09 -2.61
N ASN A 168 -5.46 -22.37 -2.44
CA ASN A 168 -4.97 -22.97 -1.18
C ASN A 168 -5.88 -22.68 0.04
N GLY A 169 -7.21 -22.53 -0.18
CA GLY A 169 -8.20 -22.24 0.86
C GLY A 169 -8.22 -20.78 1.32
N MET A 170 -7.61 -19.90 0.55
CA MET A 170 -7.66 -18.45 0.73
C MET A 170 -8.33 -17.79 -0.46
N THR A 171 -9.08 -16.72 -0.20
CA THR A 171 -9.68 -15.88 -1.24
C THR A 171 -8.71 -14.78 -1.64
N TRP A 172 -8.48 -14.66 -2.93
CA TRP A 172 -7.64 -13.65 -3.54
C TRP A 172 -8.46 -12.80 -4.50
N TYR A 173 -7.93 -11.65 -4.89
CA TYR A 173 -8.61 -10.70 -5.77
C TYR A 173 -7.70 -10.27 -6.89
N HIS A 174 -8.28 -10.14 -8.11
CA HIS A 174 -7.56 -9.75 -9.32
C HIS A 174 -8.46 -9.00 -10.30
N LEU A 175 -7.86 -8.41 -11.32
CA LEU A 175 -8.56 -7.86 -12.47
C LEU A 175 -8.55 -8.88 -13.60
N VAL A 176 -9.72 -9.34 -14.05
CA VAL A 176 -9.83 -10.26 -15.21
C VAL A 176 -10.19 -9.48 -16.47
N ASN A 177 -9.99 -10.13 -17.64
CA ASN A 177 -10.16 -9.50 -18.95
C ASN A 177 -9.41 -8.17 -19.05
N ALA A 178 -8.22 -8.16 -18.45
CA ALA A 178 -7.44 -6.94 -18.25
C ALA A 178 -6.79 -6.49 -19.56
N ARG A 179 -6.86 -5.18 -19.80
CA ARG A 179 -6.18 -4.52 -20.93
C ARG A 179 -5.15 -3.56 -20.38
N LEU A 180 -3.97 -3.57 -21.00
CA LEU A 180 -2.92 -2.56 -20.78
C LEU A 180 -3.19 -1.37 -21.73
N ALA A 181 -3.12 -0.12 -21.20
CA ALA A 181 -3.42 1.11 -21.93
C ALA A 181 -2.29 2.14 -21.78
#